data_b705044e9bd88a5fb97bba85b01813e7
#
_entry.id   b705044e9bd88a5fb97bba85b01813e7
#
_cell.length_a   1.000
_cell.length_b   1.000
_cell.length_c   1.000
_cell.angle_alpha   90.00
_cell.angle_beta   90.00
_cell.angle_gamma   90.00
#
_symmetry.space_group_name_H-M   'P 1'
#
loop_
_entity.id
_entity.type
_entity.pdbx_description
1 polymer ?
#
loop_
_entity_poly.entity_id
_entity_poly.type
_entity_poly.pdbx_seq_one_letter_code
_entity_poly.pdbx_strand_id
1 'polypeptide(L)'
;YMDLTGGDELMTAAGFYVAKQYELTAVYLNRKERKIISAIDLRVLSDAVELTLDEYLMCLGAKQLNNSHMEPDPLMYDNILKMAEATFEDLMSWHALQKFLGNHISNQRMSVTVPEKCVYNEKEYDVKPLLRKFVQYGFLENKSGNTYQFTSKQSRSYLGIFGIWLELYVYIHLKRYYSRVHFGVVIDWVGYDGKDTVDNEIDVVLMHHSEPILISCKMRKPDPRDVYEIKSLAYNLGGTIGKGVLATTFDVAATSANPHEIGTRMSLMNVGLIQADDFKKKSTKDIMKDAILPDQFRGRQSMEDM
;
A
#
# COMPACT_ATOMS: atom_id res chain seq x y z
N TYR A 1 -25.52 14.49 22.52
CA TYR A 1 -24.32 14.98 21.83
C TYR A 1 -24.67 15.37 20.42
N MET A 2 -24.00 16.40 19.91
CA MET A 2 -24.05 16.80 18.50
C MET A 2 -22.62 16.91 17.97
N ASP A 3 -22.29 16.07 16.97
CA ASP A 3 -20.97 16.10 16.34
C ASP A 3 -20.96 17.17 15.23
N LEU A 4 -20.01 18.09 15.32
CA LEU A 4 -19.78 19.18 14.38
C LEU A 4 -18.51 18.97 13.51
N THR A 5 -17.93 17.79 13.54
CA THR A 5 -16.67 17.51 12.80
C THR A 5 -16.88 17.47 11.29
N GLY A 6 -18.06 17.05 10.83
CA GLY A 6 -18.41 16.92 9.41
C GLY A 6 -19.36 18.02 8.93
N GLY A 7 -19.56 18.07 7.62
CA GLY A 7 -20.42 19.03 6.97
C GLY A 7 -19.67 20.27 6.45
N ASP A 8 -20.41 21.16 5.79
CA ASP A 8 -19.93 22.47 5.37
C ASP A 8 -20.03 23.50 6.53
N GLU A 9 -19.54 24.72 6.29
CA GLU A 9 -19.53 25.78 7.30
C GLU A 9 -20.95 26.14 7.75
N LEU A 10 -21.94 26.08 6.86
CA LEU A 10 -23.33 26.39 7.18
C LEU A 10 -23.96 25.31 8.06
N MET A 11 -23.70 24.04 7.75
CA MET A 11 -24.14 22.90 8.57
C MET A 11 -23.51 22.95 9.97
N THR A 12 -22.22 23.25 10.05
CA THR A 12 -21.51 23.40 11.32
C THR A 12 -22.08 24.55 12.15
N ALA A 13 -22.33 25.72 11.54
CA ALA A 13 -22.91 26.89 12.21
C ALA A 13 -24.35 26.61 12.68
N ALA A 14 -25.18 25.98 11.83
CA ALA A 14 -26.53 25.59 12.19
C ALA A 14 -26.57 24.59 13.34
N GLY A 15 -25.70 23.56 13.26
CA GLY A 15 -25.56 22.56 14.33
C GLY A 15 -25.11 23.19 15.65
N PHE A 16 -24.16 24.12 15.61
CA PHE A 16 -23.74 24.86 16.81
C PHE A 16 -24.89 25.69 17.41
N TYR A 17 -25.67 26.37 16.57
CA TYR A 17 -26.85 27.14 17.03
C TYR A 17 -27.88 26.24 17.71
N VAL A 18 -28.21 25.10 17.06
CA VAL A 18 -29.15 24.12 17.63
C VAL A 18 -28.61 23.52 18.93
N ALA A 19 -27.34 23.14 18.98
CA ALA A 19 -26.74 22.62 20.18
C ALA A 19 -26.87 23.61 21.36
N LYS A 20 -26.58 24.88 21.10
CA LYS A 20 -26.71 25.95 22.10
C LYS A 20 -28.16 26.16 22.55
N GLN A 21 -29.14 26.17 21.61
CA GLN A 21 -30.53 26.36 21.89
C GLN A 21 -31.13 25.24 22.74
N TYR A 22 -30.73 24.00 22.50
CA TYR A 22 -31.27 22.81 23.18
C TYR A 22 -30.33 22.26 24.27
N GLU A 23 -29.34 23.01 24.67
CA GLU A 23 -28.35 22.63 25.70
C GLU A 23 -27.68 21.26 25.43
N LEU A 24 -27.43 20.95 24.15
CA LEU A 24 -26.74 19.73 23.75
C LEU A 24 -25.23 19.90 23.89
N THR A 25 -24.54 18.83 24.25
CA THR A 25 -23.09 18.80 24.19
C THR A 25 -22.65 18.75 22.71
N ALA A 26 -22.13 19.87 22.21
CA ALA A 26 -21.54 19.94 20.87
C ALA A 26 -20.07 19.52 20.94
N VAL A 27 -19.69 18.58 20.09
CA VAL A 27 -18.31 18.02 20.02
C VAL A 27 -17.70 18.24 18.67
N TYR A 28 -16.38 18.38 18.63
CA TYR A 28 -15.58 18.52 17.42
C TYR A 28 -14.32 17.68 17.54
N LEU A 29 -13.98 16.92 16.51
CA LEU A 29 -12.72 16.17 16.43
C LEU A 29 -11.61 17.08 15.91
N ASN A 30 -10.71 17.50 16.80
CA ASN A 30 -9.46 18.13 16.40
C ASN A 30 -8.49 17.03 15.91
N ARG A 31 -8.41 16.85 14.59
CA ARG A 31 -7.59 15.82 13.96
C ARG A 31 -6.09 16.02 14.21
N LYS A 32 -5.61 17.27 14.21
CA LYS A 32 -4.18 17.58 14.42
C LYS A 32 -3.72 17.14 15.81
N GLU A 33 -4.53 17.40 16.84
CA GLU A 33 -4.22 17.03 18.23
C GLU A 33 -4.77 15.68 18.64
N ARG A 34 -5.59 15.06 17.78
CA ARG A 34 -6.29 13.78 18.04
C ARG A 34 -7.10 13.83 19.33
N LYS A 35 -7.85 14.91 19.49
CA LYS A 35 -8.69 15.17 20.65
C LYS A 35 -10.13 15.42 20.23
N ILE A 36 -11.06 14.91 21.02
CA ILE A 36 -12.45 15.33 20.97
C ILE A 36 -12.60 16.50 21.91
N ILE A 37 -12.97 17.65 21.38
CA ILE A 37 -13.13 18.88 22.15
C ILE A 37 -14.61 19.31 22.19
N SER A 38 -14.99 19.97 23.24
CA SER A 38 -16.27 20.69 23.30
C SER A 38 -16.21 21.87 22.35
N ALA A 39 -17.16 21.95 21.40
CA ALA A 39 -17.23 23.08 20.48
C ALA A 39 -17.70 24.38 21.13
N ILE A 40 -18.23 24.32 22.37
CA ILE A 40 -18.76 25.47 23.08
C ILE A 40 -17.68 26.19 23.88
N ASP A 41 -16.90 25.47 24.67
CA ASP A 41 -15.91 26.02 25.60
C ASP A 41 -14.46 25.57 25.31
N LEU A 42 -14.26 24.85 24.20
CA LEU A 42 -12.98 24.37 23.68
C LEU A 42 -12.19 23.45 24.63
N ARG A 43 -12.82 22.96 25.70
CA ARG A 43 -12.16 22.02 26.59
C ARG A 43 -12.02 20.62 25.93
N VAL A 44 -10.92 19.96 26.22
CA VAL A 44 -10.72 18.56 25.81
C VAL A 44 -11.66 17.66 26.59
N LEU A 45 -12.42 16.85 25.88
CA LEU A 45 -13.36 15.87 26.47
C LEU A 45 -12.71 14.49 26.55
N SER A 46 -12.01 14.08 25.49
CA SER A 46 -11.31 12.78 25.42
C SER A 46 -10.26 12.77 24.34
N ASP A 47 -9.44 11.74 24.32
CA ASP A 47 -8.65 11.37 23.16
C ASP A 47 -9.54 10.83 22.04
N ALA A 48 -9.15 11.03 20.79
CA ALA A 48 -9.79 10.40 19.66
C ALA A 48 -9.53 8.88 19.67
N VAL A 49 -10.55 8.10 19.40
CA VAL A 49 -10.42 6.65 19.26
C VAL A 49 -9.71 6.33 17.95
N GLU A 50 -8.77 5.41 17.98
CA GLU A 50 -8.12 4.90 16.80
C GLU A 50 -8.83 3.63 16.32
N LEU A 51 -9.42 3.68 15.13
CA LEU A 51 -10.11 2.56 14.52
C LEU A 51 -9.12 1.57 13.91
N THR A 52 -9.40 0.28 14.03
CA THR A 52 -8.80 -0.76 13.20
C THR A 52 -9.30 -0.66 11.76
N LEU A 53 -8.67 -1.37 10.82
CA LEU A 53 -9.15 -1.40 9.44
C LEU A 53 -10.58 -1.97 9.34
N ASP A 54 -10.87 -3.06 10.07
CA ASP A 54 -12.20 -3.67 10.06
C ASP A 54 -13.28 -2.75 10.61
N GLU A 55 -13.02 -2.07 11.74
CA GLU A 55 -13.94 -1.08 12.30
C GLU A 55 -14.16 0.09 11.34
N TYR A 56 -13.09 0.55 10.69
CA TYR A 56 -13.17 1.61 9.70
C TYR A 56 -14.03 1.21 8.48
N LEU A 57 -13.78 0.03 7.91
CA LEU A 57 -14.56 -0.50 6.79
C LEU A 57 -16.03 -0.71 7.16
N MET A 58 -16.30 -1.22 8.36
CA MET A 58 -17.66 -1.38 8.88
C MET A 58 -18.42 -0.05 8.91
N CYS A 59 -17.77 1.04 9.32
CA CYS A 59 -18.37 2.38 9.29
C CYS A 59 -18.72 2.85 7.87
N LEU A 60 -18.03 2.34 6.85
CA LEU A 60 -18.31 2.64 5.44
C LEU A 60 -19.32 1.68 4.79
N GLY A 61 -19.84 0.69 5.51
CA GLY A 61 -20.68 -0.37 4.96
C GLY A 61 -19.92 -1.36 4.09
N ALA A 62 -18.60 -1.46 4.26
CA ALA A 62 -17.73 -2.41 3.59
C ALA A 62 -17.17 -3.44 4.57
N LYS A 63 -16.58 -4.50 4.09
CA LYS A 63 -15.90 -5.51 4.89
C LYS A 63 -14.60 -5.96 4.24
N GLN A 64 -13.64 -6.34 5.05
CA GLN A 64 -12.45 -7.03 4.57
C GLN A 64 -12.82 -8.51 4.30
N LEU A 65 -12.47 -8.99 3.12
CA LEU A 65 -12.43 -10.41 2.81
C LEU A 65 -11.09 -11.02 3.26
N ASN A 66 -10.90 -12.31 2.99
CA ASN A 66 -9.58 -12.93 3.18
C ASN A 66 -8.54 -12.18 2.35
N ASN A 67 -7.34 -12.00 2.91
CA ASN A 67 -6.24 -11.38 2.18
C ASN A 67 -5.96 -12.17 0.90
N SER A 68 -5.67 -11.47 -0.19
CA SER A 68 -5.32 -12.07 -1.49
C SER A 68 -4.06 -12.91 -1.39
N HIS A 69 -3.15 -12.55 -0.49
CA HIS A 69 -1.85 -13.18 -0.30
C HIS A 69 -1.62 -13.57 1.16
N MET A 70 -0.80 -14.62 1.34
CA MET A 70 -0.37 -15.04 2.68
C MET A 70 0.59 -14.01 3.27
N GLU A 71 0.27 -13.52 4.46
CA GLU A 71 1.15 -12.63 5.22
C GLU A 71 2.51 -13.29 5.48
N PRO A 72 3.64 -12.61 5.27
CA PRO A 72 4.95 -13.22 5.42
C PRO A 72 5.28 -13.53 6.89
N ASP A 73 5.96 -14.67 7.11
CA ASP A 73 6.50 -15.02 8.40
C ASP A 73 7.57 -13.99 8.81
N PRO A 74 7.47 -13.37 9.99
CA PRO A 74 8.48 -12.44 10.50
C PRO A 74 9.91 -12.98 10.50
N LEU A 75 10.08 -14.30 10.69
CA LEU A 75 11.40 -14.95 10.63
C LEU A 75 12.04 -14.92 9.23
N MET A 76 11.21 -14.73 8.20
CA MET A 76 11.68 -14.66 6.81
C MET A 76 11.88 -13.23 6.29
N TYR A 77 11.56 -12.19 7.08
CA TYR A 77 11.61 -10.80 6.62
C TYR A 77 12.93 -10.40 5.98
N ASP A 78 14.07 -10.71 6.63
CA ASP A 78 15.38 -10.36 6.07
C ASP A 78 15.68 -11.08 4.76
N ASN A 79 15.29 -12.35 4.64
CA ASN A 79 15.48 -13.12 3.42
C ASN A 79 14.56 -12.62 2.29
N ILE A 80 13.32 -12.22 2.64
CA ILE A 80 12.38 -11.62 1.69
C ILE A 80 12.91 -10.29 1.17
N LEU A 81 13.42 -9.41 2.05
CA LEU A 81 13.99 -8.12 1.64
C LEU A 81 15.21 -8.32 0.71
N LYS A 82 16.15 -9.18 1.06
CA LYS A 82 17.32 -9.50 0.21
C LYS A 82 16.89 -10.07 -1.14
N MET A 83 15.84 -10.91 -1.16
CA MET A 83 15.36 -11.49 -2.40
C MET A 83 14.65 -10.46 -3.25
N ALA A 84 13.83 -9.57 -2.65
CA ALA A 84 13.19 -8.46 -3.34
C ALA A 84 14.24 -7.55 -4.00
N GLU A 85 15.27 -7.13 -3.27
CA GLU A 85 16.39 -6.35 -3.82
C GLU A 85 17.07 -7.06 -4.98
N ALA A 86 17.29 -8.38 -4.87
CA ALA A 86 17.87 -9.18 -5.94
C ALA A 86 16.98 -9.21 -7.21
N THR A 87 15.64 -9.19 -7.07
CA THR A 87 14.74 -9.11 -8.22
C THR A 87 14.73 -7.70 -8.82
N PHE A 88 14.92 -6.65 -8.02
CA PHE A 88 15.00 -5.26 -8.51
C PHE A 88 16.29 -4.99 -9.27
N GLU A 89 17.41 -5.57 -8.82
CA GLU A 89 18.72 -5.45 -9.50
C GLU A 89 18.71 -6.09 -10.89
N ASP A 90 17.97 -7.19 -11.07
CA ASP A 90 17.87 -7.91 -12.35
C ASP A 90 16.40 -8.13 -12.74
N LEU A 91 15.71 -7.02 -12.93
CA LEU A 91 14.27 -6.99 -13.16
C LEU A 91 13.85 -7.75 -14.43
N MET A 92 14.68 -7.72 -15.48
CA MET A 92 14.33 -8.39 -16.74
C MET A 92 14.44 -9.91 -16.63
N SER A 93 15.50 -10.43 -16.01
CA SER A 93 15.60 -11.88 -15.70
C SER A 93 14.50 -12.31 -14.74
N TRP A 94 14.12 -11.46 -13.76
CA TRP A 94 12.98 -11.74 -12.90
C TRP A 94 11.67 -11.84 -13.69
N HIS A 95 11.36 -10.87 -14.55
CA HIS A 95 10.15 -10.90 -15.36
C HIS A 95 10.10 -12.14 -16.28
N ALA A 96 11.25 -12.54 -16.85
CA ALA A 96 11.34 -13.73 -17.67
C ALA A 96 11.09 -15.01 -16.86
N LEU A 97 11.73 -15.13 -15.70
CA LEU A 97 11.53 -16.25 -14.78
C LEU A 97 10.08 -16.33 -14.31
N GLN A 98 9.51 -15.21 -13.91
CA GLN A 98 8.16 -15.14 -13.38
C GLN A 98 7.10 -15.48 -14.43
N LYS A 99 7.23 -14.98 -15.66
CA LYS A 99 6.36 -15.38 -16.78
C LYS A 99 6.42 -16.90 -17.01
N PHE A 100 7.62 -17.49 -16.94
CA PHE A 100 7.79 -18.94 -17.02
C PHE A 100 7.08 -19.63 -15.86
N LEU A 101 7.34 -19.20 -14.61
CA LEU A 101 6.77 -19.81 -13.41
C LEU A 101 5.25 -19.71 -13.38
N GLY A 102 4.68 -18.56 -13.73
CA GLY A 102 3.22 -18.36 -13.78
C GLY A 102 2.50 -19.35 -14.70
N ASN A 103 3.18 -19.82 -15.76
CA ASN A 103 2.64 -20.81 -16.68
C ASN A 103 2.89 -22.27 -16.25
N HIS A 104 3.85 -22.53 -15.35
CA HIS A 104 4.32 -23.87 -15.01
C HIS A 104 4.10 -24.26 -13.55
N ILE A 105 3.86 -23.29 -12.66
CA ILE A 105 3.49 -23.57 -11.27
C ILE A 105 2.02 -24.02 -11.23
N SER A 106 1.80 -25.27 -10.82
CA SER A 106 0.44 -25.74 -10.52
C SER A 106 0.18 -25.70 -9.02
N ASN A 107 -1.10 -25.51 -8.63
CA ASN A 107 -1.52 -25.45 -7.23
C ASN A 107 -1.23 -26.75 -6.43
N GLN A 108 -0.90 -27.85 -7.11
CA GLN A 108 -0.67 -29.15 -6.48
C GLN A 108 0.81 -29.55 -6.43
N ARG A 109 1.67 -28.98 -7.28
CA ARG A 109 3.07 -29.41 -7.36
C ARG A 109 3.96 -28.49 -6.54
N MET A 110 4.83 -29.11 -5.73
CA MET A 110 5.83 -28.42 -4.93
C MET A 110 7.20 -28.36 -5.61
N SER A 111 7.29 -28.74 -6.89
CA SER A 111 8.53 -28.70 -7.67
C SER A 111 8.28 -28.18 -9.08
N VAL A 112 9.31 -27.60 -9.65
CA VAL A 112 9.31 -27.06 -11.01
C VAL A 112 10.68 -27.29 -11.65
N THR A 113 10.69 -27.65 -12.95
CA THR A 113 11.91 -27.68 -13.74
C THR A 113 12.02 -26.40 -14.54
N VAL A 114 13.04 -25.61 -14.27
CA VAL A 114 13.24 -24.27 -14.86
C VAL A 114 14.38 -24.35 -15.89
N PRO A 115 14.17 -23.91 -17.15
CA PRO A 115 15.26 -23.84 -18.12
C PRO A 115 16.32 -22.82 -17.68
N GLU A 116 17.55 -22.93 -18.21
CA GLU A 116 18.64 -22.00 -17.89
C GLU A 116 18.31 -20.56 -18.33
N LYS A 117 17.57 -20.44 -19.44
CA LYS A 117 17.08 -19.17 -19.97
C LYS A 117 15.58 -19.17 -20.07
N CYS A 118 14.98 -18.05 -19.74
CA CYS A 118 13.55 -17.78 -19.89
C CYS A 118 13.33 -16.63 -20.87
N VAL A 119 12.17 -16.61 -21.52
CA VAL A 119 11.85 -15.60 -22.56
C VAL A 119 10.89 -14.54 -21.98
N TYR A 120 11.26 -13.27 -22.16
CA TYR A 120 10.40 -12.13 -21.89
C TYR A 120 10.55 -11.09 -23.02
N ASN A 121 9.43 -10.63 -23.59
CA ASN A 121 9.39 -9.68 -24.72
C ASN A 121 10.35 -10.11 -25.86
N GLU A 122 10.22 -11.38 -26.28
CA GLU A 122 10.98 -11.99 -27.40
C GLU A 122 12.51 -12.08 -27.17
N LYS A 123 12.99 -11.80 -25.95
CA LYS A 123 14.40 -11.91 -25.58
C LYS A 123 14.60 -13.00 -24.54
N GLU A 124 15.74 -13.69 -24.66
CA GLU A 124 16.18 -14.68 -23.68
C GLU A 124 16.99 -14.02 -22.56
N TYR A 125 16.73 -14.45 -21.34
CA TYR A 125 17.42 -14.00 -20.13
C TYR A 125 17.94 -15.20 -19.34
N ASP A 126 19.20 -15.14 -18.90
CA ASP A 126 19.76 -16.14 -17.97
C ASP A 126 19.14 -15.95 -16.58
N VAL A 127 18.40 -16.96 -16.12
CA VAL A 127 17.70 -16.92 -14.82
C VAL A 127 18.44 -17.69 -13.72
N LYS A 128 19.56 -18.35 -14.04
CA LYS A 128 20.36 -19.12 -13.07
C LYS A 128 20.86 -18.28 -11.89
N PRO A 129 21.35 -17.04 -12.09
CA PRO A 129 21.79 -16.22 -10.96
C PRO A 129 20.67 -15.96 -9.95
N LEU A 130 19.45 -15.65 -10.42
CA LEU A 130 18.28 -15.46 -9.56
C LEU A 130 17.87 -16.77 -8.86
N LEU A 131 17.83 -17.89 -9.58
CA LEU A 131 17.51 -19.18 -8.97
C LEU A 131 18.49 -19.56 -7.85
N ARG A 132 19.79 -19.26 -7.99
CA ARG A 132 20.77 -19.44 -6.92
C ARG A 132 20.46 -18.56 -5.71
N LYS A 133 20.02 -17.30 -5.90
CA LYS A 133 19.61 -16.42 -4.81
C LYS A 133 18.34 -16.94 -4.12
N PHE A 134 17.36 -17.46 -4.87
CA PHE A 134 16.18 -18.11 -4.29
C PHE A 134 16.53 -19.33 -3.43
N VAL A 135 17.52 -20.12 -3.84
CA VAL A 135 18.03 -21.23 -3.03
C VAL A 135 18.78 -20.70 -1.79
N GLN A 136 19.65 -19.74 -1.97
CA GLN A 136 20.46 -19.14 -0.89
C GLN A 136 19.58 -18.53 0.22
N TYR A 137 18.45 -17.88 -0.16
CA TYR A 137 17.56 -17.23 0.78
C TYR A 137 16.39 -18.13 1.24
N GLY A 138 16.42 -19.43 0.89
CA GLY A 138 15.53 -20.44 1.46
C GLY A 138 14.12 -20.50 0.85
N PHE A 139 13.93 -19.99 -0.37
CA PHE A 139 12.65 -20.11 -1.10
C PHE A 139 12.58 -21.36 -1.97
N LEU A 140 13.74 -21.84 -2.43
CA LEU A 140 13.87 -23.02 -3.27
C LEU A 140 14.95 -23.96 -2.71
N GLU A 141 14.81 -25.25 -3.00
CA GLU A 141 15.88 -26.26 -2.88
C GLU A 141 16.20 -26.81 -4.26
N ASN A 142 17.48 -26.89 -4.63
CA ASN A 142 17.88 -27.57 -5.85
C ASN A 142 17.89 -29.09 -5.59
N LYS A 143 17.10 -29.86 -6.34
CA LYS A 143 17.03 -31.33 -6.21
C LYS A 143 17.98 -32.05 -7.16
N SER A 144 17.94 -31.68 -8.46
CA SER A 144 18.86 -32.24 -9.47
C SER A 144 18.81 -31.38 -10.74
N GLY A 145 19.96 -31.05 -11.31
CA GLY A 145 20.03 -30.26 -12.54
C GLY A 145 19.25 -28.96 -12.42
N ASN A 146 18.24 -28.80 -13.28
CA ASN A 146 17.39 -27.61 -13.32
C ASN A 146 16.05 -27.80 -12.59
N THR A 147 15.91 -28.82 -11.73
CA THR A 147 14.70 -29.08 -10.97
C THR A 147 14.82 -28.52 -9.56
N TYR A 148 13.87 -27.68 -9.20
CA TYR A 148 13.79 -26.97 -7.93
C TYR A 148 12.52 -27.37 -7.17
N GLN A 149 12.62 -27.48 -5.85
CA GLN A 149 11.51 -27.69 -4.94
C GLN A 149 11.25 -26.42 -4.16
N PHE A 150 9.98 -26.00 -4.06
CA PHE A 150 9.57 -24.92 -3.18
C PHE A 150 9.66 -25.36 -1.72
N THR A 151 10.30 -24.56 -0.87
CA THR A 151 10.48 -24.87 0.56
C THR A 151 9.16 -24.84 1.33
N SER A 152 8.17 -24.08 0.84
CA SER A 152 6.84 -23.97 1.46
C SER A 152 5.78 -23.61 0.42
N LYS A 153 4.49 -23.72 0.80
CA LYS A 153 3.37 -23.21 0.01
C LYS A 153 3.47 -21.70 -0.20
N GLN A 154 3.95 -20.99 0.81
CA GLN A 154 4.17 -19.54 0.77
C GLN A 154 5.26 -19.18 -0.26
N SER A 155 6.41 -19.86 -0.23
CA SER A 155 7.47 -19.67 -1.24
C SER A 155 6.95 -19.92 -2.66
N ARG A 156 6.14 -20.96 -2.85
CA ARG A 156 5.52 -21.24 -4.14
C ARG A 156 4.58 -20.12 -4.58
N SER A 157 3.75 -19.61 -3.67
CA SER A 157 2.84 -18.49 -3.94
C SER A 157 3.62 -17.26 -4.37
N TYR A 158 4.64 -16.86 -3.62
CA TYR A 158 5.44 -15.67 -3.92
C TYR A 158 6.19 -15.75 -5.25
N LEU A 159 6.64 -16.95 -5.66
CA LEU A 159 7.27 -17.09 -6.97
C LEU A 159 6.26 -17.10 -8.13
N GLY A 160 4.99 -17.38 -7.86
CA GLY A 160 3.93 -17.44 -8.88
C GLY A 160 3.16 -16.14 -9.11
N ILE A 161 3.23 -15.18 -8.17
CA ILE A 161 2.45 -13.94 -8.22
C ILE A 161 3.28 -12.79 -8.81
N PHE A 162 2.70 -12.08 -9.80
CA PHE A 162 3.36 -10.95 -10.43
C PHE A 162 3.37 -9.74 -9.48
N GLY A 163 4.54 -9.09 -9.34
CA GLY A 163 4.67 -7.87 -8.53
C GLY A 163 4.91 -8.09 -7.04
N ILE A 164 4.64 -9.27 -6.51
CA ILE A 164 4.63 -9.58 -5.07
C ILE A 164 5.89 -9.13 -4.31
N TRP A 165 7.07 -9.15 -4.95
CA TRP A 165 8.33 -8.81 -4.26
C TRP A 165 8.39 -7.34 -3.86
N LEU A 166 7.81 -6.44 -4.64
CA LEU A 166 7.72 -5.03 -4.26
C LEU A 166 6.69 -4.82 -3.15
N GLU A 167 5.56 -5.51 -3.23
CA GLU A 167 4.52 -5.47 -2.19
C GLU A 167 5.06 -5.95 -0.84
N LEU A 168 5.74 -7.11 -0.83
CA LEU A 168 6.41 -7.64 0.36
C LEU A 168 7.48 -6.70 0.90
N TYR A 169 8.27 -6.10 0.01
CA TYR A 169 9.33 -5.17 0.35
C TYR A 169 8.76 -3.94 1.08
N VAL A 170 7.75 -3.31 0.50
CA VAL A 170 7.07 -2.14 1.09
C VAL A 170 6.39 -2.52 2.40
N TYR A 171 5.62 -3.63 2.40
CA TYR A 171 4.93 -4.11 3.59
C TYR A 171 5.89 -4.32 4.77
N ILE A 172 7.00 -5.06 4.57
CA ILE A 172 7.96 -5.37 5.65
C ILE A 172 8.62 -4.10 6.18
N HIS A 173 9.03 -3.18 5.30
CA HIS A 173 9.60 -1.91 5.73
C HIS A 173 8.63 -1.10 6.57
N LEU A 174 7.35 -1.05 6.19
CA LEU A 174 6.33 -0.36 6.98
C LEU A 174 6.02 -1.09 8.28
N LYS A 175 5.88 -2.41 8.25
CA LYS A 175 5.52 -3.23 9.42
C LYS A 175 6.54 -3.15 10.56
N ARG A 176 7.81 -2.86 10.25
CA ARG A 176 8.86 -2.62 11.25
C ARG A 176 8.68 -1.33 12.05
N TYR A 177 7.91 -0.37 11.53
CA TYR A 177 7.70 0.94 12.15
C TYR A 177 6.28 1.19 12.62
N TYR A 178 5.31 0.57 11.95
CA TYR A 178 3.88 0.79 12.19
C TYR A 178 3.19 -0.53 12.54
N SER A 179 2.38 -0.53 13.57
CA SER A 179 1.66 -1.73 14.02
C SER A 179 0.46 -2.10 13.13
N ARG A 180 -0.17 -1.10 12.50
CA ARG A 180 -1.41 -1.24 11.74
C ARG A 180 -1.16 -1.24 10.24
N VAL A 181 -0.30 -2.14 9.78
CA VAL A 181 -0.03 -2.37 8.36
C VAL A 181 -0.64 -3.70 7.96
N HIS A 182 -1.38 -3.69 6.87
CA HIS A 182 -2.10 -4.83 6.32
C HIS A 182 -1.60 -5.12 4.90
N PHE A 183 -1.50 -6.40 4.55
CA PHE A 183 -0.93 -6.90 3.30
C PHE A 183 -2.00 -7.58 2.46
N GLY A 184 -2.08 -7.25 1.16
CA GLY A 184 -2.98 -7.89 0.21
C GLY A 184 -4.44 -7.77 0.63
N VAL A 185 -4.91 -6.58 0.96
CA VAL A 185 -6.26 -6.34 1.49
C VAL A 185 -7.28 -6.41 0.37
N VAL A 186 -8.25 -7.30 0.50
CA VAL A 186 -9.41 -7.38 -0.41
C VAL A 186 -10.63 -6.80 0.31
N ILE A 187 -11.22 -5.77 -0.28
CA ILE A 187 -12.38 -5.07 0.26
C ILE A 187 -13.60 -5.43 -0.58
N ASP A 188 -14.62 -5.93 0.07
CA ASP A 188 -15.94 -6.17 -0.50
C ASP A 188 -16.85 -4.99 -0.16
N TRP A 189 -17.31 -4.29 -1.20
CA TRP A 189 -18.31 -3.25 -1.09
C TRP A 189 -19.69 -3.88 -1.20
N VAL A 190 -20.44 -3.87 -0.12
CA VAL A 190 -21.82 -4.35 -0.15
C VAL A 190 -22.63 -3.40 -1.04
N GLY A 191 -23.06 -3.88 -2.21
CA GLY A 191 -23.93 -3.13 -3.11
C GLY A 191 -25.22 -2.72 -2.40
N TYR A 192 -25.85 -1.63 -2.84
CA TYR A 192 -27.06 -1.05 -2.22
C TYR A 192 -28.22 -2.05 -2.13
N ASP A 193 -28.23 -3.07 -2.99
CA ASP A 193 -29.21 -4.15 -3.03
C ASP A 193 -28.72 -5.48 -2.41
N GLY A 194 -27.48 -5.52 -1.92
CA GLY A 194 -26.86 -6.71 -1.33
C GLY A 194 -26.60 -7.85 -2.30
N LYS A 195 -26.70 -7.64 -3.61
CA LYS A 195 -26.56 -8.68 -4.64
C LYS A 195 -25.28 -8.58 -5.46
N ASP A 196 -24.80 -7.36 -5.71
CA ASP A 196 -23.58 -7.14 -6.48
C ASP A 196 -22.44 -6.79 -5.52
N THR A 197 -21.45 -7.67 -5.46
CA THR A 197 -20.19 -7.43 -4.75
C THR A 197 -19.16 -6.90 -5.74
N VAL A 198 -18.53 -5.80 -5.41
CA VAL A 198 -17.38 -5.26 -6.15
C VAL A 198 -16.18 -5.36 -5.23
N ASP A 199 -15.26 -6.22 -5.58
CA ASP A 199 -14.05 -6.43 -4.81
C ASP A 199 -12.93 -5.50 -5.31
N ASN A 200 -12.22 -4.87 -4.39
CA ASN A 200 -10.99 -4.15 -4.68
C ASN A 200 -9.84 -4.76 -3.88
N GLU A 201 -8.76 -5.08 -4.57
CA GLU A 201 -7.51 -5.49 -3.96
C GLU A 201 -6.58 -4.29 -3.81
N ILE A 202 -5.96 -4.17 -2.62
CA ILE A 202 -4.99 -3.13 -2.29
C ILE A 202 -3.74 -3.82 -1.76
N ASP A 203 -2.61 -3.56 -2.40
CA ASP A 203 -1.35 -4.27 -2.15
C ASP A 203 -0.89 -4.10 -0.70
N VAL A 204 -0.91 -2.85 -0.18
CA VAL A 204 -0.59 -2.55 1.23
C VAL A 204 -1.50 -1.44 1.74
N VAL A 205 -2.07 -1.62 2.93
CA VAL A 205 -2.84 -0.60 3.65
C VAL A 205 -2.15 -0.27 4.97
N LEU A 206 -1.88 1.00 5.21
CA LEU A 206 -1.45 1.52 6.51
C LEU A 206 -2.58 2.35 7.12
N MET A 207 -3.07 1.94 8.29
CA MET A 207 -3.97 2.76 9.09
C MET A 207 -3.14 3.67 10.01
N HIS A 208 -3.09 4.95 9.68
CA HIS A 208 -2.38 5.94 10.47
C HIS A 208 -3.38 6.88 11.15
N HIS A 209 -3.54 6.75 12.46
CA HIS A 209 -4.50 7.54 13.24
C HIS A 209 -5.95 7.52 12.69
N SER A 210 -6.44 6.37 12.33
CA SER A 210 -7.72 6.14 11.66
C SER A 210 -7.83 6.76 10.25
N GLU A 211 -6.72 7.19 9.66
CA GLU A 211 -6.66 7.63 8.28
C GLU A 211 -6.07 6.52 7.40
N PRO A 212 -6.80 6.05 6.37
CA PRO A 212 -6.30 5.00 5.50
C PRO A 212 -5.29 5.57 4.50
N ILE A 213 -4.11 4.96 4.45
CA ILE A 213 -3.08 5.20 3.45
C ILE A 213 -2.99 3.94 2.60
N LEU A 214 -3.38 4.05 1.34
CA LEU A 214 -3.43 2.95 0.39
C LEU A 214 -2.19 3.00 -0.49
N ILE A 215 -1.48 1.90 -0.60
CA ILE A 215 -0.24 1.82 -1.36
C ILE A 215 -0.43 0.79 -2.47
N SER A 216 -0.27 1.22 -3.72
CA SER A 216 -0.25 0.35 -4.89
C SER A 216 1.18 0.18 -5.40
N CYS A 217 1.59 -1.08 -5.61
CA CYS A 217 2.96 -1.47 -5.95
C CYS A 217 3.07 -1.86 -7.43
N LYS A 218 3.96 -1.24 -8.16
CA LYS A 218 4.14 -1.49 -9.61
C LYS A 218 5.59 -1.80 -9.94
N MET A 219 5.90 -3.10 -10.20
CA MET A 219 7.21 -3.56 -10.70
C MET A 219 7.38 -3.34 -12.22
N ARG A 220 6.59 -2.47 -12.80
CA ARG A 220 6.70 -1.98 -14.18
C ARG A 220 6.75 -0.46 -14.17
N LYS A 221 7.12 0.14 -15.29
CA LYS A 221 7.01 1.59 -15.44
C LYS A 221 5.57 2.03 -15.14
N PRO A 222 5.35 2.91 -14.17
CA PRO A 222 4.03 3.44 -13.88
C PRO A 222 3.46 4.23 -15.06
N ASP A 223 2.15 4.17 -15.24
CA ASP A 223 1.43 4.97 -16.20
C ASP A 223 0.39 5.88 -15.54
N PRO A 224 -0.19 6.87 -16.26
CA PRO A 224 -1.18 7.76 -15.68
C PRO A 224 -2.40 7.07 -15.07
N ARG A 225 -2.80 5.89 -15.58
CA ARG A 225 -3.95 5.14 -15.05
C ARG A 225 -3.69 4.65 -13.63
N ASP A 226 -2.44 4.25 -13.32
CA ASP A 226 -2.07 3.83 -11.97
C ASP A 226 -2.31 4.96 -10.95
N VAL A 227 -2.06 6.21 -11.34
CA VAL A 227 -2.28 7.38 -10.49
C VAL A 227 -3.78 7.63 -10.26
N TYR A 228 -4.60 7.51 -11.31
CA TYR A 228 -6.06 7.67 -11.19
C TYR A 228 -6.69 6.57 -10.36
N GLU A 229 -6.25 5.33 -10.56
CA GLU A 229 -6.75 4.15 -9.84
C GLU A 229 -6.55 4.30 -8.34
N ILE A 230 -5.30 4.51 -7.90
CA ILE A 230 -5.02 4.64 -6.47
C ILE A 230 -5.67 5.88 -5.86
N LYS A 231 -5.78 6.99 -6.62
CA LYS A 231 -6.49 8.19 -6.16
C LYS A 231 -7.99 7.92 -5.95
N SER A 232 -8.62 7.22 -6.89
CA SER A 232 -10.04 6.86 -6.80
C SER A 232 -10.31 5.96 -5.60
N LEU A 233 -9.49 4.92 -5.42
CA LEU A 233 -9.61 4.02 -4.27
C LEU A 233 -9.42 4.77 -2.93
N ALA A 234 -8.40 5.62 -2.84
CA ALA A 234 -8.15 6.42 -1.65
C ALA A 234 -9.32 7.36 -1.33
N TYR A 235 -9.92 7.97 -2.36
CA TYR A 235 -11.09 8.83 -2.18
C TYR A 235 -12.33 8.04 -1.75
N ASN A 236 -12.57 6.89 -2.34
CA ASN A 236 -13.72 6.03 -2.00
C ASN A 236 -13.62 5.51 -0.55
N LEU A 237 -12.42 5.17 -0.09
CA LEU A 237 -12.19 4.68 1.26
C LEU A 237 -12.12 5.80 2.30
N GLY A 238 -11.43 6.88 2.02
CA GLY A 238 -11.11 7.90 3.02
C GLY A 238 -11.65 9.29 2.71
N GLY A 239 -12.42 9.47 1.64
CA GLY A 239 -12.88 10.79 1.23
C GLY A 239 -11.69 11.74 1.03
N THR A 240 -11.78 12.92 1.65
CA THR A 240 -10.72 13.94 1.58
C THR A 240 -9.48 13.61 2.42
N ILE A 241 -9.59 12.68 3.38
CA ILE A 241 -8.47 12.28 4.26
C ILE A 241 -7.74 11.03 3.77
N GLY A 242 -8.37 10.23 2.90
CA GLY A 242 -7.73 9.07 2.29
C GLY A 242 -6.51 9.45 1.46
N LYS A 243 -5.40 8.75 1.65
CA LYS A 243 -4.15 8.99 0.94
C LYS A 243 -3.83 7.81 0.02
N GLY A 244 -3.60 8.12 -1.26
CA GLY A 244 -3.06 7.16 -2.22
C GLY A 244 -1.56 7.34 -2.38
N VAL A 245 -0.83 6.25 -2.41
CA VAL A 245 0.62 6.20 -2.62
C VAL A 245 0.93 5.17 -3.70
N LEU A 246 1.76 5.54 -4.65
CA LEU A 246 2.27 4.64 -5.67
C LEU A 246 3.71 4.23 -5.30
N ALA A 247 3.95 2.94 -5.14
CA ALA A 247 5.29 2.38 -4.94
C ALA A 247 5.81 1.75 -6.24
N THR A 248 7.08 1.99 -6.59
CA THR A 248 7.67 1.47 -7.84
C THR A 248 9.16 1.17 -7.68
N THR A 249 9.65 0.23 -8.51
CA THR A 249 11.08 -0.06 -8.68
C THR A 249 11.75 0.86 -9.70
N PHE A 250 10.99 1.67 -10.44
CA PHE A 250 11.50 2.55 -11.47
C PHE A 250 11.77 3.96 -10.95
N ASP A 251 12.85 4.56 -11.41
CA ASP A 251 13.05 6.00 -11.25
C ASP A 251 12.09 6.75 -12.18
N VAL A 252 11.06 7.33 -11.60
CA VAL A 252 10.02 8.05 -12.34
C VAL A 252 10.59 9.27 -13.06
N ALA A 253 11.63 9.90 -12.52
CA ALA A 253 12.28 11.05 -13.14
C ALA A 253 13.16 10.66 -14.34
N ALA A 254 13.88 9.53 -14.25
CA ALA A 254 14.85 9.10 -15.27
C ALA A 254 14.20 8.35 -16.44
N THR A 255 13.06 7.66 -16.20
CA THR A 255 12.51 6.70 -17.19
C THR A 255 11.40 7.25 -18.08
N SER A 256 10.94 8.47 -17.84
CA SER A 256 9.85 9.09 -18.60
C SER A 256 10.41 9.94 -19.74
N ALA A 257 9.93 9.72 -20.97
CA ALA A 257 10.15 10.68 -22.10
C ALA A 257 9.59 12.07 -21.75
N ASN A 258 8.65 12.12 -20.79
CA ASN A 258 8.07 13.31 -20.18
C ASN A 258 8.01 13.10 -18.66
N PRO A 259 9.15 13.19 -17.92
CA PRO A 259 9.18 12.91 -16.47
C PRO A 259 8.22 13.82 -15.69
N HIS A 260 7.96 15.01 -16.19
CA HIS A 260 7.01 15.94 -15.61
C HIS A 260 5.55 15.46 -15.67
N GLU A 261 5.18 14.57 -16.60
CA GLU A 261 3.79 14.19 -16.75
C GLU A 261 3.26 13.36 -15.59
N ILE A 262 3.93 12.26 -15.21
CA ILE A 262 3.47 11.41 -14.09
C ILE A 262 3.67 12.14 -12.76
N GLY A 263 4.85 12.71 -12.52
CA GLY A 263 5.14 13.47 -11.31
C GLY A 263 4.20 14.66 -11.11
N THR A 264 3.91 15.41 -12.17
CA THR A 264 2.95 16.51 -12.13
C THR A 264 1.53 16.02 -11.83
N ARG A 265 1.09 14.91 -12.45
CA ARG A 265 -0.22 14.32 -12.14
C ARG A 265 -0.32 13.86 -10.69
N MET A 266 0.69 13.17 -10.18
CA MET A 266 0.73 12.74 -8.77
C MET A 266 0.62 13.92 -7.83
N SER A 267 1.37 15.00 -8.10
CA SER A 267 1.31 16.24 -7.33
C SER A 267 -0.07 16.89 -7.37
N LEU A 268 -0.65 17.06 -8.57
CA LEU A 268 -2.00 17.65 -8.75
C LEU A 268 -3.09 16.82 -8.09
N MET A 269 -2.96 15.50 -8.08
CA MET A 269 -3.94 14.57 -7.51
C MET A 269 -3.67 14.24 -6.04
N ASN A 270 -2.62 14.79 -5.46
CA ASN A 270 -2.18 14.48 -4.08
C ASN A 270 -1.98 12.97 -3.88
N VAL A 271 -1.25 12.35 -4.81
CA VAL A 271 -0.81 10.96 -4.73
C VAL A 271 0.67 10.92 -4.39
N GLY A 272 1.04 10.19 -3.35
CA GLY A 272 2.42 10.03 -2.92
C GLY A 272 3.22 9.09 -3.82
N LEU A 273 4.56 9.21 -3.78
CA LEU A 273 5.48 8.33 -4.49
C LEU A 273 6.46 7.70 -3.51
N ILE A 274 6.65 6.39 -3.63
CA ILE A 274 7.74 5.65 -2.99
C ILE A 274 8.52 4.94 -4.09
N GLN A 275 9.82 5.18 -4.16
CA GLN A 275 10.71 4.40 -5.01
C GLN A 275 11.43 3.35 -4.15
N ALA A 276 11.60 2.13 -4.66
CA ALA A 276 12.22 1.06 -3.87
C ALA A 276 13.61 1.44 -3.34
N ASP A 277 14.36 2.24 -4.09
CA ASP A 277 15.67 2.75 -3.68
C ASP A 277 15.62 3.79 -2.54
N ASP A 278 14.47 4.37 -2.25
CA ASP A 278 14.32 5.30 -1.13
C ASP A 278 14.61 4.62 0.21
N PHE A 279 14.21 3.35 0.37
CA PHE A 279 14.46 2.58 1.60
C PHE A 279 15.94 2.30 1.88
N LYS A 280 16.81 2.42 0.87
CA LYS A 280 18.27 2.36 1.03
C LYS A 280 18.88 3.69 1.47
N LYS A 281 18.17 4.79 1.26
CA LYS A 281 18.71 6.16 1.41
C LYS A 281 18.08 6.94 2.56
N LYS A 282 16.85 6.60 2.95
CA LYS A 282 16.04 7.32 3.94
C LYS A 282 15.44 6.37 4.96
N SER A 283 15.09 6.89 6.13
CA SER A 283 14.30 6.11 7.09
C SER A 283 12.88 5.89 6.56
N THR A 284 12.23 4.79 6.95
CA THR A 284 10.82 4.52 6.59
C THR A 284 9.91 5.66 7.02
N LYS A 285 10.19 6.29 8.18
CA LYS A 285 9.42 7.44 8.67
C LYS A 285 9.53 8.64 7.72
N ASP A 286 10.72 8.96 7.25
CA ASP A 286 10.93 10.08 6.32
C ASP A 286 10.30 9.79 4.96
N ILE A 287 10.42 8.55 4.45
CA ILE A 287 9.77 8.13 3.21
C ILE A 287 8.26 8.34 3.30
N MET A 288 7.64 7.88 4.38
CA MET A 288 6.19 8.04 4.55
C MET A 288 5.77 9.49 4.73
N LYS A 289 6.57 10.29 5.46
CA LYS A 289 6.33 11.74 5.57
C LYS A 289 6.38 12.40 4.19
N ASP A 290 7.37 12.07 3.37
CA ASP A 290 7.53 12.58 2.03
C ASP A 290 6.37 12.15 1.10
N ALA A 291 5.93 10.90 1.19
CA ALA A 291 4.85 10.36 0.39
C ALA A 291 3.45 10.89 0.78
N ILE A 292 3.21 11.16 2.06
CA ILE A 292 1.91 11.63 2.56
C ILE A 292 1.77 13.15 2.45
N LEU A 293 2.88 13.90 2.61
CA LEU A 293 2.94 15.36 2.53
C LEU A 293 3.81 15.80 1.34
N PRO A 294 3.29 15.82 0.10
CA PRO A 294 4.01 16.32 -1.07
C PRO A 294 4.49 17.77 -0.85
N ASP A 295 5.62 18.13 -1.46
CA ASP A 295 6.35 19.40 -1.26
C ASP A 295 5.49 20.67 -1.32
N GLN A 296 4.43 20.67 -2.13
CA GLN A 296 3.51 21.82 -2.21
C GLN A 296 2.76 22.13 -0.90
N PHE A 297 2.69 21.18 0.03
CA PHE A 297 2.07 21.37 1.35
C PHE A 297 3.10 21.63 2.45
N ARG A 298 4.39 21.33 2.21
CA ARG A 298 5.47 21.55 3.18
C ARG A 298 5.72 23.04 3.46
N GLY A 299 5.58 23.89 2.42
CA GLY A 299 5.78 25.34 2.56
C GLY A 299 4.72 26.06 3.40
N ARG A 300 3.53 25.45 3.61
CA ARG A 300 2.48 26.04 4.45
C ARG A 300 2.65 25.68 5.94
N GLN A 301 3.24 24.55 6.27
CA GLN A 301 3.48 24.17 7.67
C GLN A 301 4.66 24.90 8.29
N SER A 302 5.69 25.26 7.50
CA SER A 302 6.84 26.03 8.00
C SER A 302 6.53 27.50 8.34
N MET A 303 5.36 28.02 7.92
CA MET A 303 4.89 29.36 8.30
C MET A 303 4.02 29.35 9.58
N GLU A 304 3.49 28.19 10.00
CA GLU A 304 2.70 28.05 11.22
C GLU A 304 3.54 27.66 12.45
N ASP A 305 4.78 27.21 12.24
CA ASP A 305 5.73 26.86 13.30
C ASP A 305 6.71 28.02 13.65
N MET A 306 6.52 29.21 13.06
CA MET A 306 7.19 30.45 13.44
C MET A 306 6.23 31.39 14.19
#